data_11d0430a626a4a986ba868252892cb46
#
_entry.id   11d0430a626a4a986ba868252892cb46
#
_cell.length_a   1.000
_cell.length_b   1.000
_cell.length_c   1.000
_cell.angle_alpha   90.00
_cell.angle_beta   90.00
_cell.angle_gamma   90.00
#
_symmetry.space_group_name_H-M   'P 1'
#
loop_
_entity.id
_entity.type
_entity.pdbx_description
1 polymer ?
#
loop_
_entity_poly.entity_id
_entity_poly.type
_entity_poly.pdbx_seq_one_letter_code
_entity_poly.pdbx_strand_id
1 'polypeptide(L)'
;RRDFTINSIYSDIHGNLYDPFDGKKHLQIGKIEFIGNSEKRIKEDYLRILRYIRFFINYSKLPHNEKVKKIIKQNLNGISNISSERLLDEFKKIINSSSFLKLFQEPFSEEIINLIFPQFKNLKIFKKLNGFSKKQQISRKKQ
;
A
#
# COMPACT_ATOMS: atom_id res chain seq x y z
N ARG A 1 -9.97 13.88 -2.72
CA ARG A 1 -10.09 13.52 -1.31
C ARG A 1 -9.03 12.48 -0.94
N ARG A 2 -8.22 12.78 0.05
CA ARG A 2 -7.10 11.92 0.43
C ARG A 2 -7.55 10.78 1.33
N ASP A 3 -6.84 9.64 1.28
CA ASP A 3 -7.21 8.44 2.03
C ASP A 3 -6.58 8.38 3.42
N PHE A 4 -5.31 8.79 3.51
CA PHE A 4 -4.49 8.61 4.70
C PHE A 4 -3.98 9.93 5.24
N THR A 5 -3.65 9.95 6.53
CA THR A 5 -3.11 11.14 7.17
C THR A 5 -1.80 11.58 6.53
N ILE A 6 -0.95 10.64 6.15
CA ILE A 6 0.38 10.90 5.58
C ILE A 6 0.34 11.50 4.17
N ASN A 7 -0.76 11.35 3.44
CA ASN A 7 -0.88 11.94 2.10
C ASN A 7 -1.87 13.11 2.05
N SER A 8 -2.20 13.70 3.20
CA SER A 8 -3.08 14.86 3.31
C SER A 8 -2.35 16.12 3.76
N ILE A 9 -1.05 16.19 3.55
CA ILE A 9 -0.23 17.36 3.83
C ILE A 9 -0.23 18.25 2.60
N TYR A 10 -0.59 19.53 2.77
CA TYR A 10 -0.67 20.49 1.68
C TYR A 10 0.35 21.61 1.83
N SER A 11 0.76 22.17 0.70
CA SER A 11 1.57 23.39 0.67
C SER A 11 0.82 24.45 -0.13
N ASP A 12 0.81 25.69 0.38
CA ASP A 12 0.30 26.82 -0.42
C ASP A 12 1.41 27.36 -1.34
N ILE A 13 1.08 28.40 -2.11
CA ILE A 13 2.04 29.02 -3.04
C ILE A 13 3.20 29.74 -2.34
N HIS A 14 3.07 30.00 -1.04
CA HIS A 14 4.10 30.64 -0.22
C HIS A 14 4.96 29.65 0.57
N GLY A 15 4.74 28.34 0.35
CA GLY A 15 5.47 27.28 1.05
C GLY A 15 4.97 26.94 2.44
N ASN A 16 3.85 27.52 2.88
CA ASN A 16 3.24 27.17 4.16
C ASN A 16 2.65 25.76 4.10
N LEU A 17 2.95 24.94 5.10
CA LEU A 17 2.44 23.58 5.19
C LEU A 17 1.16 23.53 6.02
N TYR A 18 0.19 22.79 5.50
CA TYR A 18 -1.08 22.50 6.18
C TYR A 18 -1.15 20.99 6.40
N ASP A 19 -1.24 20.59 7.66
CA ASP A 19 -1.24 19.20 8.06
C ASP A 19 -2.33 18.95 9.09
N PRO A 20 -3.62 18.93 8.64
CA PRO A 20 -4.77 18.86 9.54
C PRO A 20 -4.91 17.56 10.32
N PHE A 21 -4.22 16.49 9.90
CA PHE A 21 -4.37 15.15 10.49
C PHE A 21 -3.07 14.58 11.05
N ASP A 22 -2.10 15.42 11.38
CA ASP A 22 -0.78 15.01 11.91
C ASP A 22 -0.02 14.06 10.96
N GLY A 23 -0.19 14.24 9.66
CA GLY A 23 0.44 13.38 8.65
C GLY A 23 1.96 13.35 8.74
N LYS A 24 2.59 14.49 9.01
CA LYS A 24 4.05 14.59 9.18
C LYS A 24 4.54 13.71 10.32
N LYS A 25 3.86 13.78 11.47
CA LYS A 25 4.18 12.96 12.64
C LYS A 25 3.99 11.47 12.32
N HIS A 26 2.86 11.12 11.70
CA HIS A 26 2.57 9.73 11.32
C HIS A 26 3.60 9.20 10.32
N LEU A 27 4.03 10.02 9.37
CA LEU A 27 5.07 9.64 8.42
C LEU A 27 6.40 9.35 9.14
N GLN A 28 6.79 10.20 10.10
CA GLN A 28 8.02 10.03 10.87
C GLN A 28 8.03 8.74 11.69
N ILE A 29 6.91 8.41 12.34
CA ILE A 29 6.81 7.19 13.15
C ILE A 29 6.42 5.95 12.31
N GLY A 30 6.12 6.14 11.03
CA GLY A 30 5.75 5.04 10.13
C GLY A 30 4.37 4.46 10.39
N LYS A 31 3.40 5.30 10.73
CA LYS A 31 2.03 4.90 10.99
C LYS A 31 1.15 5.19 9.78
N ILE A 32 0.46 4.15 9.27
CA ILE A 32 -0.50 4.30 8.19
C ILE A 32 -1.90 4.31 8.78
N GLU A 33 -2.55 5.48 8.73
CA GLU A 33 -3.85 5.67 9.34
C GLU A 33 -4.82 6.31 8.34
N PHE A 34 -6.03 5.71 8.23
CA PHE A 34 -7.10 6.30 7.44
C PHE A 34 -7.58 7.61 8.06
N ILE A 35 -7.97 8.55 7.20
CA ILE A 35 -8.69 9.74 7.63
C ILE A 35 -10.13 9.33 7.93
N GLY A 36 -10.56 9.54 9.17
CA GLY A 36 -11.90 9.17 9.61
C GLY A 36 -12.03 7.68 9.92
N ASN A 37 -13.24 7.14 9.75
CA ASN A 37 -13.53 5.75 10.05
C ASN A 37 -13.03 4.84 8.92
N SER A 38 -12.11 3.93 9.22
CA SER A 38 -11.47 3.07 8.23
C SER A 38 -12.46 2.15 7.52
N GLU A 39 -13.41 1.55 8.24
CA GLU A 39 -14.41 0.67 7.63
C GLU A 39 -15.31 1.41 6.66
N LYS A 40 -15.79 2.58 7.07
CA LYS A 40 -16.61 3.44 6.22
C LYS A 40 -15.86 3.85 4.96
N ARG A 41 -14.59 4.22 5.09
CA ARG A 41 -13.74 4.62 3.96
C ARG A 41 -13.54 3.48 2.97
N ILE A 42 -13.30 2.29 3.47
CA ILE A 42 -13.14 1.09 2.63
C ILE A 42 -14.44 0.77 1.89
N LYS A 43 -15.58 0.86 2.56
CA LYS A 43 -16.89 0.59 1.95
C LYS A 43 -17.29 1.62 0.89
N GLU A 44 -16.81 2.84 1.00
CA GLU A 44 -17.00 3.87 -0.04
C GLU A 44 -16.25 3.53 -1.33
N ASP A 45 -15.08 2.92 -1.21
CA ASP A 45 -14.27 2.49 -2.36
C ASP A 45 -13.32 1.36 -1.92
N TYR A 46 -13.65 0.14 -2.30
CA TYR A 46 -12.89 -1.05 -1.89
C TYR A 46 -11.46 -1.08 -2.43
N LEU A 47 -11.14 -0.28 -3.46
CA LEU A 47 -9.76 -0.15 -3.94
C LEU A 47 -8.83 0.39 -2.84
N ARG A 48 -9.39 1.05 -1.83
CA ARG A 48 -8.63 1.54 -0.68
C ARG A 48 -7.92 0.44 0.10
N ILE A 49 -8.39 -0.80 0.00
CA ILE A 49 -7.68 -1.96 0.57
C ILE A 49 -6.30 -2.10 -0.09
N LEU A 50 -6.24 -2.08 -1.42
CA LEU A 50 -4.97 -2.16 -2.16
C LEU A 50 -4.12 -0.91 -1.97
N ARG A 51 -4.75 0.25 -1.91
CA ARG A 51 -4.05 1.51 -1.64
C ARG A 51 -3.42 1.49 -0.25
N TYR A 52 -4.12 0.94 0.74
CA TYR A 52 -3.58 0.73 2.08
C TYR A 52 -2.33 -0.16 2.05
N ILE A 53 -2.38 -1.28 1.35
CA ILE A 53 -1.23 -2.19 1.22
C ILE A 53 -0.05 -1.46 0.58
N ARG A 54 -0.29 -0.68 -0.48
CA ARG A 54 0.76 0.08 -1.15
C ARG A 54 1.41 1.11 -0.22
N PHE A 55 0.63 1.87 0.50
CA PHE A 55 1.17 2.84 1.47
C PHE A 55 1.90 2.14 2.61
N PHE A 56 1.37 1.01 3.06
CA PHE A 56 1.99 0.25 4.14
C PHE A 56 3.38 -0.23 3.77
N ILE A 57 3.55 -0.88 2.63
CA ILE A 57 4.87 -1.39 2.22
C ILE A 57 5.88 -0.27 1.96
N ASN A 58 5.41 0.91 1.56
CA ASN A 58 6.31 2.02 1.26
C ASN A 58 6.69 2.86 2.48
N TYR A 59 5.81 3.03 3.44
CA TYR A 59 6.01 4.02 4.51
C TYR A 59 5.90 3.49 5.93
N SER A 60 5.40 2.27 6.13
CA SER A 60 5.20 1.75 7.49
C SER A 60 6.52 1.38 8.16
N LYS A 61 6.62 1.72 9.44
CA LYS A 61 7.67 1.26 10.35
C LYS A 61 7.08 0.50 11.53
N LEU A 62 5.75 0.45 11.62
CA LEU A 62 4.99 -0.21 12.68
C LEU A 62 4.23 -1.40 12.08
N PRO A 63 3.92 -2.43 12.88
CA PRO A 63 3.07 -3.51 12.40
C PRO A 63 1.66 -3.01 12.11
N HIS A 64 0.90 -3.81 11.36
CA HIS A 64 -0.50 -3.52 11.09
C HIS A 64 -1.31 -3.42 12.39
N ASN A 65 -2.23 -2.47 12.44
CA ASN A 65 -3.24 -2.41 13.48
C ASN A 65 -4.19 -3.61 13.33
N GLU A 66 -4.42 -4.35 14.41
CA GLU A 66 -5.26 -5.55 14.38
C GLU A 66 -6.70 -5.25 13.95
N LYS A 67 -7.24 -4.11 14.35
CA LYS A 67 -8.57 -3.67 13.94
C LYS A 67 -8.66 -3.44 12.42
N VAL A 68 -7.65 -2.82 11.84
CA VAL A 68 -7.58 -2.58 10.39
C VAL A 68 -7.45 -3.90 9.63
N LYS A 69 -6.63 -4.82 10.11
CA LYS A 69 -6.52 -6.16 9.52
C LYS A 69 -7.88 -6.86 9.44
N LYS A 70 -8.62 -6.81 10.54
CA LYS A 70 -9.95 -7.42 10.63
C LYS A 70 -10.93 -6.78 9.65
N ILE A 71 -10.94 -5.44 9.59
CA ILE A 71 -11.81 -4.69 8.68
C ILE A 71 -11.51 -5.05 7.22
N ILE A 72 -10.25 -5.12 6.85
CA ILE A 72 -9.84 -5.48 5.50
C ILE A 72 -10.32 -6.89 5.14
N LYS A 73 -10.09 -7.86 6.01
CA LYS A 73 -10.52 -9.25 5.78
C LYS A 73 -12.04 -9.37 5.65
N GLN A 74 -12.78 -8.63 6.46
CA GLN A 74 -14.25 -8.64 6.41
C GLN A 74 -14.82 -8.00 5.14
N ASN A 75 -14.05 -7.14 4.47
CA ASN A 75 -14.52 -6.37 3.32
C ASN A 75 -13.88 -6.79 2.00
N LEU A 76 -13.13 -7.89 1.96
CA LEU A 76 -12.49 -8.38 0.74
C LEU A 76 -13.49 -8.69 -0.38
N ASN A 77 -14.71 -9.09 -0.03
CA ASN A 77 -15.75 -9.39 -1.01
C ASN A 77 -16.08 -8.19 -1.90
N GLY A 78 -15.89 -6.98 -1.40
CA GLY A 78 -16.14 -5.75 -2.15
C GLY A 78 -15.18 -5.53 -3.33
N ILE A 79 -14.05 -6.21 -3.34
CA ILE A 79 -13.07 -6.12 -4.44
C ILE A 79 -13.69 -6.56 -5.77
N SER A 80 -14.63 -7.51 -5.75
CA SER A 80 -15.32 -7.97 -6.97
C SER A 80 -16.13 -6.87 -7.65
N ASN A 81 -16.45 -5.79 -6.95
CA ASN A 81 -17.21 -4.66 -7.49
C ASN A 81 -16.31 -3.63 -8.20
N ILE A 82 -15.00 -3.82 -8.15
CA ILE A 82 -14.03 -2.90 -8.76
C ILE A 82 -13.71 -3.38 -10.17
N SER A 83 -13.62 -2.45 -11.14
CA SER A 83 -13.25 -2.80 -12.50
C SER A 83 -11.84 -3.40 -12.56
N SER A 84 -11.64 -4.34 -13.47
CA SER A 84 -10.32 -4.96 -13.70
C SER A 84 -9.26 -3.91 -14.01
N GLU A 85 -9.63 -2.87 -14.73
CA GLU A 85 -8.75 -1.77 -15.12
C GLU A 85 -8.21 -1.01 -13.90
N ARG A 86 -9.08 -0.67 -12.96
CA ARG A 86 -8.69 0.01 -11.72
C ARG A 86 -7.83 -0.89 -10.83
N LEU A 87 -8.17 -2.17 -10.74
CA LEU A 87 -7.39 -3.16 -9.98
C LEU A 87 -5.98 -3.30 -10.55
N LEU A 88 -5.86 -3.43 -11.87
CA LEU A 88 -4.57 -3.56 -12.54
C LEU A 88 -3.73 -2.29 -12.40
N ASP A 89 -4.34 -1.12 -12.49
CA ASP A 89 -3.66 0.17 -12.30
C ASP A 89 -3.01 0.25 -10.92
N GLU A 90 -3.77 -0.04 -9.89
CA GLU A 90 -3.25 -0.01 -8.51
C GLU A 90 -2.19 -1.10 -8.28
N PHE A 91 -2.40 -2.27 -8.86
CA PHE A 91 -1.44 -3.37 -8.79
C PHE A 91 -0.10 -3.00 -9.44
N LYS A 92 -0.14 -2.32 -10.59
CA LYS A 92 1.08 -1.80 -11.22
C LYS A 92 1.82 -0.83 -10.33
N LYS A 93 1.11 0.04 -9.61
CA LYS A 93 1.72 0.96 -8.64
C LYS A 93 2.41 0.21 -7.51
N ILE A 94 1.82 -0.89 -7.05
CA ILE A 94 2.42 -1.75 -6.02
C ILE A 94 3.72 -2.38 -6.55
N ILE A 95 3.66 -2.99 -7.73
CA ILE A 95 4.82 -3.65 -8.36
C ILE A 95 5.96 -2.66 -8.60
N ASN A 96 5.63 -1.45 -9.03
CA ASN A 96 6.61 -0.42 -9.36
C ASN A 96 7.09 0.36 -8.13
N SER A 97 6.59 0.02 -6.93
CA SER A 97 7.06 0.62 -5.69
C SER A 97 8.52 0.28 -5.43
N SER A 98 9.29 1.25 -4.93
CA SER A 98 10.67 1.03 -4.49
C SER A 98 10.75 -0.01 -3.37
N SER A 99 9.68 -0.16 -2.60
CA SER A 99 9.60 -1.08 -1.46
C SER A 99 8.80 -2.35 -1.77
N PHE A 100 8.63 -2.70 -3.03
CA PHE A 100 7.84 -3.86 -3.46
C PHE A 100 8.26 -5.16 -2.75
N LEU A 101 9.56 -5.36 -2.53
CA LEU A 101 10.06 -6.57 -1.88
C LEU A 101 9.61 -6.73 -0.43
N LYS A 102 9.21 -5.65 0.24
CA LYS A 102 8.63 -5.72 1.58
C LYS A 102 7.30 -6.48 1.61
N LEU A 103 6.61 -6.56 0.48
CA LEU A 103 5.38 -7.35 0.36
C LEU A 103 5.61 -8.80 0.76
N PHE A 104 6.77 -9.35 0.41
CA PHE A 104 7.13 -10.74 0.71
C PHE A 104 7.60 -10.97 2.15
N GLN A 105 7.90 -9.89 2.85
CA GLN A 105 8.39 -9.94 4.24
C GLN A 105 7.27 -9.68 5.24
N GLU A 106 6.11 -9.24 4.75
CA GLU A 106 4.98 -8.88 5.58
C GLU A 106 3.80 -9.83 5.29
N PRO A 107 3.56 -10.82 6.19
CA PRO A 107 2.62 -11.92 5.92
C PRO A 107 1.20 -11.48 5.61
N PHE A 108 0.70 -10.46 6.30
CA PHE A 108 -0.66 -9.97 6.08
C PHE A 108 -0.83 -9.36 4.70
N SER A 109 0.10 -8.49 4.29
CA SER A 109 0.04 -7.85 2.96
C SER A 109 0.15 -8.88 1.85
N GLU A 110 1.04 -9.86 2.00
CA GLU A 110 1.19 -10.95 1.04
C GLU A 110 -0.09 -11.78 0.93
N GLU A 111 -0.72 -12.11 2.07
CA GLU A 111 -1.98 -12.85 2.11
C GLU A 111 -3.09 -12.11 1.37
N ILE A 112 -3.24 -10.80 1.61
CA ILE A 112 -4.28 -10.00 0.97
C ILE A 112 -4.07 -9.94 -0.55
N ILE A 113 -2.83 -9.72 -0.99
CA ILE A 113 -2.51 -9.69 -2.42
C ILE A 113 -2.80 -11.04 -3.09
N ASN A 114 -2.46 -12.14 -2.43
CA ASN A 114 -2.75 -13.49 -2.95
C ASN A 114 -4.25 -13.78 -3.04
N LEU A 115 -5.04 -13.26 -2.11
CA LEU A 115 -6.49 -13.43 -2.13
C LEU A 115 -7.15 -12.61 -3.26
N ILE A 116 -6.64 -11.41 -3.53
CA ILE A 116 -7.17 -10.55 -4.59
C ILE A 116 -6.68 -11.01 -5.98
N PHE A 117 -5.43 -11.45 -6.07
CA PHE A 117 -4.79 -11.88 -7.30
C PHE A 117 -4.26 -13.32 -7.14
N PRO A 118 -5.14 -14.35 -7.30
CA PRO A 118 -4.72 -15.75 -7.08
C PRO A 118 -3.57 -16.21 -7.98
N GLN A 119 -3.43 -15.61 -9.16
CA GLN A 119 -2.33 -15.90 -10.10
C GLN A 119 -0.97 -15.53 -9.53
N PHE A 120 -0.96 -14.73 -8.48
CA PHE A 120 0.24 -14.32 -7.76
C PHE A 120 0.80 -15.44 -6.86
N LYS A 121 0.21 -16.64 -6.90
CA LYS A 121 0.74 -17.84 -6.21
C LYS A 121 2.13 -18.24 -6.70
N ASN A 122 2.54 -17.74 -7.86
CA ASN A 122 3.90 -17.90 -8.40
C ASN A 122 4.87 -16.85 -7.85
N LEU A 123 4.51 -16.19 -6.76
CA LEU A 123 5.31 -15.16 -6.10
C LEU A 123 6.72 -15.62 -5.73
N LYS A 124 6.88 -16.90 -5.35
CA LYS A 124 8.21 -17.43 -5.01
C LYS A 124 9.16 -17.43 -6.21
N ILE A 125 8.64 -17.74 -7.40
CA ILE A 125 9.41 -17.68 -8.64
C ILE A 125 9.69 -16.23 -9.00
N PHE A 126 8.67 -15.38 -8.92
CA PHE A 126 8.78 -13.95 -9.19
C PHE A 126 9.78 -13.27 -8.23
N LYS A 127 9.78 -13.66 -6.96
CA LYS A 127 10.74 -13.19 -5.95
C LYS A 127 12.17 -13.52 -6.35
N LYS A 128 12.43 -14.72 -6.87
CA LYS A 128 13.75 -15.11 -7.38
C LYS A 128 14.17 -14.27 -8.59
N LEU A 129 13.23 -14.04 -9.52
CA LEU A 129 13.48 -13.21 -10.69
C LEU A 129 13.74 -11.74 -10.31
N ASN A 130 12.98 -11.22 -9.37
CA ASN A 130 13.17 -9.86 -8.86
C ASN A 130 14.48 -9.69 -8.10
N GLY A 131 14.91 -10.70 -7.36
CA GLY A 131 16.22 -10.71 -6.72
C GLY A 131 17.34 -10.57 -7.75
N PHE A 132 17.20 -11.25 -8.88
CA PHE A 132 18.14 -11.16 -10.01
C PHE A 132 18.10 -9.76 -10.65
N SER A 133 16.90 -9.25 -10.96
CA SER A 133 16.72 -7.90 -11.52
C SER A 133 17.28 -6.81 -10.61
N LYS A 134 17.11 -6.95 -9.29
CA LYS A 134 17.62 -6.01 -8.31
C LYS A 134 19.16 -5.97 -8.32
N LYS A 135 19.82 -7.11 -8.46
CA LYS A 135 21.28 -7.18 -8.61
C LYS A 135 21.75 -6.47 -9.87
N GLN A 136 21.03 -6.62 -10.99
CA GLN A 136 21.33 -5.92 -12.23
C GLN A 136 21.15 -4.40 -12.10
N GLN A 137 20.08 -3.94 -11.43
CA GLN A 137 19.86 -2.53 -11.20
C GLN A 137 20.94 -1.89 -10.32
N ILE A 138 21.41 -2.59 -9.30
CA ILE A 138 22.50 -2.13 -8.45
C ILE A 138 23.80 -2.03 -9.28
N SER A 139 24.06 -2.99 -10.15
CA SER A 139 25.19 -2.97 -11.06
C SER A 139 25.12 -1.77 -12.02
N ARG A 140 23.97 -1.46 -12.57
CA ARG A 140 23.76 -0.29 -13.44
C ARG A 140 23.95 1.04 -12.73
N LYS A 141 23.54 1.15 -11.45
CA LYS A 141 23.73 2.37 -10.64
C LYS A 141 25.18 2.63 -10.28
N LYS A 142 26.04 1.63 -10.30
CA LYS A 142 27.48 1.76 -10.05
C LYS A 142 28.26 2.18 -11.28
N GLN A 143 27.65 2.14 -12.45
CA GLN A 143 28.23 2.63 -13.69
C GLN A 143 27.91 4.11 -13.91
#